data_d81bd08cadc5bea0eafdd580ea0fb34b
#
_entry.id   d81bd08cadc5bea0eafdd580ea0fb34b
#
_cell.length_a   1.000
_cell.length_b   1.000
_cell.length_c   1.000
_cell.angle_alpha   90.00
_cell.angle_beta   90.00
_cell.angle_gamma   90.00
#
_symmetry.space_group_name_H-M   'P 1'
#
loop_
_entity.id
_entity.type
_entity.pdbx_description
1 polymer ?
#
loop_
_entity_poly.entity_id
_entity_poly.type
_entity_poly.pdbx_seq_one_letter_code
_entity_poly.pdbx_strand_id
1 'polypeptide(L)'
;FSIEFSVMADRVLSQYENSMTSDYNIIVVSKKELPKDLISAKILAFKELIRLDTSNVLERIKNEIPERNFKELQNSMPYFYSLKLSIFPSPEIMNKTAKDLEKISGVMRVETFSKTHDKIYRILTIFKLVAQGFTILIALMGVVLIFNQMKIWLFEHRRRISVMADLGAPYWLKSAMLYKLAIVDSAIATIIVCALYYYLPSMLDLALKDTGINTPSINIFNDSAVLFSASILTSIISVSLVMIRTRQK
;
A
#
# COMPACT_ATOMS: atom_id res chain seq x y z
N PHE A 1 -8.06 5.04 -14.27
CA PHE A 1 -7.55 6.03 -13.30
C PHE A 1 -7.69 5.55 -11.84
N SER A 2 -8.92 5.19 -11.38
CA SER A 2 -9.14 4.79 -9.97
C SER A 2 -8.32 3.55 -9.57
N ILE A 3 -8.20 2.57 -10.45
CA ILE A 3 -7.38 1.36 -10.21
C ILE A 3 -5.91 1.73 -10.05
N GLU A 4 -5.37 2.55 -10.94
CA GLU A 4 -3.98 3.02 -10.87
C GLU A 4 -3.72 3.87 -9.64
N PHE A 5 -4.65 4.76 -9.30
CA PHE A 5 -4.55 5.54 -8.08
C PHE A 5 -4.44 4.64 -6.84
N SER A 6 -5.26 3.57 -6.78
CA SER A 6 -5.20 2.60 -5.69
C SER A 6 -3.88 1.84 -5.65
N VAL A 7 -3.40 1.36 -6.80
CA VAL A 7 -2.11 0.65 -6.93
C VAL A 7 -0.96 1.56 -6.51
N MET A 8 -0.98 2.82 -6.94
CA MET A 8 0.05 3.79 -6.57
C MET A 8 0.00 4.13 -5.08
N ALA A 9 -1.18 4.34 -4.52
CA ALA A 9 -1.34 4.59 -3.08
C ALA A 9 -0.81 3.40 -2.26
N ASP A 10 -1.13 2.17 -2.65
CA ASP A 10 -0.59 0.96 -1.98
C ASP A 10 0.94 0.86 -2.12
N ARG A 11 1.52 1.21 -3.26
CA ARG A 11 2.98 1.21 -3.46
C ARG A 11 3.67 2.27 -2.59
N VAL A 12 3.15 3.49 -2.56
CA VAL A 12 3.69 4.57 -1.71
C VAL A 12 3.63 4.18 -0.24
N LEU A 13 2.49 3.62 0.20
CA LEU A 13 2.32 3.16 1.57
C LEU A 13 3.29 2.03 1.92
N SER A 14 3.40 1.02 1.05
CA SER A 14 4.33 -0.10 1.26
C SER A 14 5.79 0.35 1.29
N GLN A 15 6.15 1.32 0.47
CA GLN A 15 7.51 1.88 0.49
C GLN A 15 7.77 2.67 1.77
N TYR A 16 6.79 3.45 2.24
CA TYR A 16 6.88 4.15 3.50
C TYR A 16 6.97 3.18 4.69
N GLU A 17 6.16 2.12 4.71
CA GLU A 17 6.23 1.04 5.70
C GLU A 17 7.61 0.37 5.69
N ASN A 18 8.17 0.07 4.51
CA ASN A 18 9.50 -0.51 4.39
C ASN A 18 10.62 0.42 4.86
N SER A 19 10.53 1.71 4.55
CA SER A 19 11.46 2.72 5.04
C SER A 19 11.39 2.83 6.57
N MET A 20 10.20 2.90 7.13
CA MET A 20 9.98 2.91 8.57
C MET A 20 10.47 1.63 9.25
N THR A 21 10.38 0.47 8.58
CA THR A 21 10.87 -0.82 9.12
C THR A 21 12.38 -0.80 9.30
N SER A 22 13.13 -0.12 8.43
CA SER A 22 14.59 -0.02 8.54
C SER A 22 15.04 0.82 9.74
N ASP A 23 14.27 1.85 10.05
CA ASP A 23 14.60 2.81 11.11
C ASP A 23 13.99 2.43 12.47
N TYR A 24 13.02 1.51 12.45
CA TYR A 24 12.33 1.07 13.64
C TYR A 24 13.10 -0.01 14.41
N ASN A 25 13.48 0.30 15.63
CA ASN A 25 14.22 -0.60 16.51
C ASN A 25 13.47 -0.79 17.84
N ILE A 26 13.32 -2.05 18.28
CA ILE A 26 12.87 -2.38 19.63
C ILE A 26 14.09 -2.40 20.54
N ILE A 27 14.11 -1.60 21.60
CA ILE A 27 15.19 -1.61 22.58
C ILE A 27 14.88 -2.61 23.67
N VAL A 28 15.75 -3.61 23.82
CA VAL A 28 15.66 -4.63 24.87
C VAL A 28 16.77 -4.41 25.89
N VAL A 29 16.39 -4.24 27.13
CA VAL A 29 17.31 -4.09 28.26
C VAL A 29 17.37 -5.40 29.03
N SER A 30 18.55 -5.99 29.19
CA SER A 30 18.74 -7.29 29.84
C SER A 30 19.89 -7.27 30.84
N LYS A 31 19.73 -8.02 31.94
CA LYS A 31 20.83 -8.25 32.94
C LYS A 31 21.86 -9.26 32.45
N LYS A 32 21.47 -10.16 31.54
CA LYS A 32 22.32 -11.24 31.01
C LYS A 32 22.48 -11.08 29.52
N GLU A 33 23.55 -11.63 28.98
CA GLU A 33 23.68 -11.73 27.52
C GLU A 33 22.55 -12.56 26.94
N LEU A 34 21.93 -12.04 25.89
CA LEU A 34 20.83 -12.67 25.18
C LEU A 34 21.39 -13.36 23.93
N PRO A 35 21.32 -14.71 23.85
CA PRO A 35 21.73 -15.44 22.66
C PRO A 35 20.72 -15.17 21.52
N LYS A 36 21.27 -14.88 20.34
CA LYS A 36 20.44 -14.58 19.13
C LYS A 36 19.46 -15.71 18.81
N ASP A 37 19.88 -16.94 18.99
CA ASP A 37 19.09 -18.15 18.66
C ASP A 37 17.82 -18.27 19.51
N LEU A 38 17.88 -17.84 20.75
CA LEU A 38 16.73 -17.87 21.67
C LEU A 38 15.66 -16.85 21.30
N ILE A 39 16.06 -15.73 20.74
CA ILE A 39 15.16 -14.65 20.31
C ILE A 39 14.58 -14.96 18.93
N SER A 40 15.41 -15.44 18.00
CA SER A 40 14.96 -15.79 16.65
C SER A 40 13.90 -16.93 16.66
N ALA A 41 13.99 -17.85 17.60
CA ALA A 41 13.02 -18.94 17.74
C ALA A 41 11.66 -18.51 18.31
N LYS A 42 11.62 -17.38 19.06
CA LYS A 42 10.40 -16.92 19.75
C LYS A 42 9.67 -15.79 19.06
N ILE A 43 10.36 -15.04 18.20
CA ILE A 43 9.79 -13.82 17.61
C ILE A 43 9.51 -14.04 16.15
N LEU A 44 8.22 -13.92 15.78
CA LEU A 44 7.79 -13.86 14.39
C LEU A 44 8.41 -12.61 13.71
N ALA A 45 8.96 -12.80 12.51
CA ALA A 45 9.58 -11.73 11.74
C ALA A 45 10.87 -11.14 12.35
N PHE A 46 11.64 -11.94 13.11
CA PHE A 46 12.99 -11.58 13.52
C PHE A 46 13.89 -11.30 12.31
N LYS A 47 14.60 -10.15 12.30
CA LYS A 47 15.59 -9.83 11.28
C LYS A 47 16.99 -9.84 11.85
N GLU A 48 17.22 -9.03 12.87
CA GLU A 48 18.55 -8.83 13.43
C GLU A 48 18.47 -8.41 14.90
N LEU A 49 19.47 -8.85 15.69
CA LEU A 49 19.70 -8.39 17.06
C LEU A 49 21.11 -7.82 17.13
N ILE A 50 21.20 -6.52 17.42
CA ILE A 50 22.47 -5.79 17.52
C ILE A 50 22.65 -5.37 18.98
N ARG A 51 23.78 -5.70 19.57
CA ARG A 51 24.16 -5.16 20.87
C ARG A 51 24.56 -3.70 20.69
N LEU A 52 23.94 -2.81 21.44
CA LEU A 52 24.27 -1.39 21.42
C LEU A 52 25.48 -1.14 22.29
N ASP A 53 26.43 -0.40 21.74
CA ASP A 53 27.60 0.06 22.50
C ASP A 53 27.19 1.26 23.37
N THR A 54 27.31 1.09 24.67
CA THR A 54 26.96 2.08 25.65
C THR A 54 28.18 2.92 26.10
N SER A 55 29.38 2.67 25.54
CA SER A 55 30.64 3.38 25.90
C SER A 55 30.51 4.88 25.68
N ASN A 56 29.93 5.33 24.56
CA ASN A 56 29.72 6.75 24.29
C ASN A 56 28.76 7.43 25.28
N VAL A 57 27.79 6.70 25.81
CA VAL A 57 26.85 7.21 26.81
C VAL A 57 27.58 7.33 28.14
N LEU A 58 28.38 6.33 28.50
CA LEU A 58 29.20 6.32 29.70
C LEU A 58 30.22 7.46 29.69
N GLU A 59 30.88 7.73 28.57
CA GLU A 59 31.82 8.86 28.46
C GLU A 59 31.17 10.22 28.69
N ARG A 60 29.97 10.43 28.20
CA ARG A 60 29.23 11.69 28.43
C ARG A 60 28.86 11.88 29.89
N ILE A 61 28.48 10.81 30.58
CA ILE A 61 28.06 10.84 32.00
C ILE A 61 29.26 10.90 32.94
N LYS A 62 30.42 10.41 32.50
CA LYS A 62 31.67 10.40 33.31
C LYS A 62 32.04 11.77 33.87
N ASN A 63 31.78 12.84 33.14
CA ASN A 63 32.07 14.19 33.54
C ASN A 63 31.04 14.79 34.51
N GLU A 64 29.89 14.15 34.68
CA GLU A 64 28.79 14.65 35.52
C GLU A 64 28.64 13.88 36.85
N ILE A 65 29.31 12.72 36.99
CA ILE A 65 29.17 11.83 38.15
C ILE A 65 30.53 11.62 38.82
N PRO A 66 30.61 11.57 40.20
CA PRO A 66 31.83 11.25 40.95
C PRO A 66 32.40 9.87 40.57
N GLU A 67 33.69 9.75 40.45
CA GLU A 67 34.39 8.52 40.00
C GLU A 67 33.98 7.24 40.74
N ARG A 68 33.67 7.33 42.02
CA ARG A 68 33.23 6.20 42.83
C ARG A 68 31.89 5.64 42.34
N ASN A 69 30.93 6.52 42.05
CA ASN A 69 29.62 6.15 41.57
C ASN A 69 29.65 5.68 40.10
N PHE A 70 30.60 6.19 39.34
CA PHE A 70 30.83 5.79 37.95
C PHE A 70 31.27 4.32 37.84
N LYS A 71 32.19 3.85 38.69
CA LYS A 71 32.60 2.43 38.71
C LYS A 71 31.45 1.49 39.10
N GLU A 72 30.64 1.87 40.06
CA GLU A 72 29.44 1.08 40.44
C GLU A 72 28.41 1.04 39.32
N LEU A 73 28.21 2.17 38.64
CA LEU A 73 27.32 2.25 37.48
C LEU A 73 27.79 1.34 36.34
N GLN A 74 29.08 1.39 36.02
CA GLN A 74 29.69 0.58 34.96
C GLN A 74 29.53 -0.92 35.21
N ASN A 75 29.68 -1.36 36.46
CA ASN A 75 29.55 -2.78 36.86
C ASN A 75 28.10 -3.27 36.96
N SER A 76 27.17 -2.35 37.15
CA SER A 76 25.72 -2.68 37.28
C SER A 76 24.92 -2.42 36.01
N MET A 77 25.59 -1.91 34.96
CA MET A 77 24.91 -1.52 33.73
C MET A 77 24.33 -2.73 32.98
N PRO A 78 23.04 -2.71 32.61
CA PRO A 78 22.45 -3.76 31.85
C PRO A 78 22.93 -3.75 30.39
N TYR A 79 22.75 -4.85 29.70
CA TYR A 79 22.98 -4.95 28.26
C TYR A 79 21.82 -4.35 27.50
N PHE A 80 22.15 -3.53 26.52
CA PHE A 80 21.16 -2.92 25.60
C PHE A 80 21.27 -3.59 24.25
N TYR A 81 20.14 -4.04 23.73
CA TYR A 81 20.02 -4.64 22.42
C TYR A 81 19.03 -3.87 21.57
N SER A 82 19.35 -3.71 20.30
CA SER A 82 18.44 -3.23 19.26
C SER A 82 17.95 -4.42 18.47
N LEU A 83 16.68 -4.71 18.56
CA LEU A 83 15.99 -5.75 17.80
C LEU A 83 15.32 -5.13 16.58
N LYS A 84 15.68 -5.60 15.39
CA LYS A 84 15.03 -5.24 14.12
C LYS A 84 14.08 -6.34 13.68
N LEU A 85 12.91 -5.96 13.16
CA LEU A 85 11.95 -6.85 12.55
C LEU A 85 12.05 -6.78 11.02
N SER A 86 11.66 -7.84 10.33
CA SER A 86 11.67 -7.92 8.86
C SER A 86 10.47 -7.27 8.21
N ILE A 87 9.42 -6.98 8.98
CA ILE A 87 8.18 -6.36 8.53
C ILE A 87 7.86 -5.18 9.44
N PHE A 88 7.09 -4.20 8.92
CA PHE A 88 6.52 -3.13 9.73
C PHE A 88 5.36 -3.73 10.57
N PRO A 89 5.53 -3.85 11.90
CA PRO A 89 4.57 -4.61 12.70
C PRO A 89 3.31 -3.79 12.98
N SER A 90 2.15 -4.46 12.94
CA SER A 90 0.92 -3.87 13.46
C SER A 90 1.03 -3.65 14.98
N PRO A 91 0.22 -2.74 15.56
CA PRO A 91 0.19 -2.51 17.01
C PRO A 91 -0.02 -3.80 17.83
N GLU A 92 -0.81 -4.73 17.30
CA GLU A 92 -1.08 -6.02 17.94
C GLU A 92 0.16 -6.92 17.95
N ILE A 93 0.85 -7.01 16.80
CA ILE A 93 2.11 -7.77 16.68
C ILE A 93 3.18 -7.17 17.58
N MET A 94 3.25 -5.82 17.63
CA MET A 94 4.17 -5.10 18.47
C MET A 94 3.98 -5.42 19.95
N ASN A 95 2.75 -5.30 20.45
CA ASN A 95 2.39 -5.60 21.82
C ASN A 95 2.64 -7.07 22.18
N LYS A 96 2.37 -7.98 21.24
CA LYS A 96 2.66 -9.40 21.41
C LYS A 96 4.16 -9.64 21.50
N THR A 97 4.93 -9.09 20.58
CA THR A 97 6.39 -9.19 20.57
C THR A 97 7.02 -8.63 21.85
N ALA A 98 6.54 -7.48 22.34
CA ALA A 98 6.99 -6.92 23.60
C ALA A 98 6.75 -7.86 24.78
N LYS A 99 5.53 -8.37 24.91
CA LYS A 99 5.16 -9.33 25.97
C LYS A 99 5.95 -10.65 25.89
N ASP A 100 6.23 -11.12 24.68
CA ASP A 100 6.99 -12.36 24.50
C ASP A 100 8.49 -12.15 24.81
N LEU A 101 9.02 -10.97 24.55
CA LEU A 101 10.37 -10.55 24.97
C LEU A 101 10.48 -10.42 26.49
N GLU A 102 9.49 -9.80 27.15
CA GLU A 102 9.47 -9.64 28.62
C GLU A 102 9.42 -10.96 29.37
N LYS A 103 8.90 -12.03 28.76
CA LYS A 103 8.89 -13.39 29.35
C LYS A 103 10.27 -14.09 29.27
N ILE A 104 11.24 -13.53 28.58
CA ILE A 104 12.57 -14.12 28.46
C ILE A 104 13.36 -13.86 29.74
N SER A 105 13.88 -14.93 30.35
CA SER A 105 14.68 -14.81 31.57
C SER A 105 15.91 -13.92 31.37
N GLY A 106 16.00 -12.84 32.17
CA GLY A 106 17.07 -11.86 32.09
C GLY A 106 16.67 -10.54 31.44
N VAL A 107 15.57 -10.47 30.70
CA VAL A 107 15.03 -9.21 30.17
C VAL A 107 14.42 -8.41 31.31
N MET A 108 14.84 -7.17 31.44
CA MET A 108 14.35 -6.23 32.47
C MET A 108 13.25 -5.31 31.94
N ARG A 109 13.44 -4.85 30.71
CA ARG A 109 12.56 -3.87 30.08
C ARG A 109 12.62 -3.97 28.56
N VAL A 110 11.49 -3.76 27.93
CA VAL A 110 11.36 -3.68 26.48
C VAL A 110 10.73 -2.35 26.11
N GLU A 111 11.43 -1.55 25.33
CA GLU A 111 10.95 -0.27 24.83
C GLU A 111 10.66 -0.38 23.34
N THR A 112 9.39 -0.27 23.00
CA THR A 112 8.92 -0.46 21.63
C THR A 112 8.59 0.84 20.91
N PHE A 113 8.72 2.00 21.59
CA PHE A 113 8.25 3.31 21.08
C PHE A 113 6.81 3.26 20.52
N SER A 114 6.00 2.35 21.06
CA SER A 114 4.67 1.99 20.55
C SER A 114 3.75 3.19 20.35
N LYS A 115 3.79 4.19 21.23
CA LYS A 115 2.86 5.33 21.15
C LYS A 115 2.99 6.15 19.86
N THR A 116 4.21 6.37 19.39
CA THR A 116 4.47 7.11 18.13
C THR A 116 4.17 6.22 16.94
N HIS A 117 4.61 4.96 17.01
CA HIS A 117 4.37 3.96 16.01
C HIS A 117 2.86 3.71 15.78
N ASP A 118 2.09 3.52 16.86
CA ASP A 118 0.65 3.27 16.79
C ASP A 118 -0.11 4.42 16.11
N LYS A 119 0.31 5.67 16.37
CA LYS A 119 -0.27 6.84 15.71
C LYS A 119 -0.01 6.82 14.21
N ILE A 120 1.23 6.58 13.80
CA ILE A 120 1.61 6.54 12.38
C ILE A 120 0.90 5.39 11.68
N TYR A 121 0.94 4.19 12.25
CA TYR A 121 0.24 3.02 11.70
C TYR A 121 -1.26 3.27 11.52
N ARG A 122 -1.91 3.86 12.51
CA ARG A 122 -3.33 4.21 12.44
C ARG A 122 -3.63 5.22 11.34
N ILE A 123 -2.80 6.25 11.19
CA ILE A 123 -2.94 7.24 10.12
C ILE A 123 -2.80 6.58 8.75
N LEU A 124 -1.78 5.74 8.55
CA LEU A 124 -1.59 5.00 7.31
C LEU A 124 -2.76 4.07 6.99
N THR A 125 -3.27 3.35 7.98
CA THR A 125 -4.42 2.46 7.83
C THR A 125 -5.68 3.23 7.44
N ILE A 126 -5.95 4.38 8.09
CA ILE A 126 -7.08 5.25 7.74
C ILE A 126 -6.92 5.78 6.32
N PHE A 127 -5.73 6.25 5.96
CA PHE A 127 -5.45 6.75 4.61
C PHE A 127 -5.72 5.68 3.55
N LYS A 128 -5.25 4.45 3.78
CA LYS A 128 -5.50 3.30 2.89
C LYS A 128 -7.00 3.01 2.76
N LEU A 129 -7.74 2.99 3.88
CA LEU A 129 -9.18 2.77 3.88
C LEU A 129 -9.93 3.84 3.07
N VAL A 130 -9.57 5.11 3.28
CA VAL A 130 -10.16 6.25 2.55
C VAL A 130 -9.84 6.16 1.06
N ALA A 131 -8.60 5.87 0.69
CA ALA A 131 -8.18 5.72 -0.70
C ALA A 131 -8.94 4.57 -1.40
N GLN A 132 -9.10 3.43 -0.74
CA GLN A 132 -9.88 2.30 -1.26
C GLN A 132 -11.36 2.65 -1.40
N GLY A 133 -11.96 3.29 -0.40
CA GLY A 133 -13.36 3.74 -0.46
C GLY A 133 -13.59 4.73 -1.62
N PHE A 134 -12.68 5.66 -1.82
CA PHE A 134 -12.73 6.62 -2.92
C PHE A 134 -12.59 5.94 -4.29
N THR A 135 -11.71 4.96 -4.39
CA THR A 135 -11.53 4.14 -5.61
C THR A 135 -12.81 3.40 -5.98
N ILE A 136 -13.48 2.76 -5.01
CA ILE A 136 -14.75 2.07 -5.24
C ILE A 136 -15.83 3.05 -5.70
N LEU A 137 -15.92 4.22 -5.06
CA LEU A 137 -16.90 5.25 -5.41
C LEU A 137 -16.71 5.75 -6.84
N ILE A 138 -15.48 6.08 -7.24
CA ILE A 138 -15.16 6.50 -8.61
C ILE A 138 -15.46 5.40 -9.61
N ALA A 139 -15.13 4.14 -9.29
CA ALA A 139 -15.43 3.00 -10.16
C ALA A 139 -16.94 2.82 -10.39
N LEU A 140 -17.75 2.93 -9.33
CA LEU A 140 -19.21 2.90 -9.43
C LEU A 140 -19.74 4.04 -10.29
N MET A 141 -19.28 5.27 -10.09
CA MET A 141 -19.65 6.41 -10.91
C MET A 141 -19.28 6.19 -12.38
N GLY A 142 -18.09 5.66 -12.65
CA GLY A 142 -17.65 5.31 -13.99
C GLY A 142 -18.59 4.30 -14.68
N VAL A 143 -18.97 3.24 -13.99
CA VAL A 143 -19.94 2.24 -14.53
C VAL A 143 -21.28 2.90 -14.86
N VAL A 144 -21.80 3.74 -13.98
CA VAL A 144 -23.08 4.46 -14.21
C VAL A 144 -22.97 5.38 -15.42
N LEU A 145 -21.87 6.10 -15.57
CA LEU A 145 -21.63 6.99 -16.73
C LEU A 145 -21.57 6.19 -18.03
N ILE A 146 -20.79 5.11 -18.08
CA ILE A 146 -20.70 4.23 -19.26
C ILE A 146 -22.09 3.68 -19.61
N PHE A 147 -22.83 3.20 -18.62
CA PHE A 147 -24.18 2.69 -18.83
C PHE A 147 -25.12 3.76 -19.40
N ASN A 148 -25.04 4.99 -18.89
CA ASN A 148 -25.85 6.10 -19.40
C ASN A 148 -25.46 6.50 -20.82
N GLN A 149 -24.16 6.56 -21.10
CA GLN A 149 -23.64 6.86 -22.44
C GLN A 149 -24.10 5.82 -23.48
N MET A 150 -24.05 4.53 -23.13
CA MET A 150 -24.53 3.45 -24.00
C MET A 150 -26.02 3.54 -24.29
N LYS A 151 -26.85 3.97 -23.32
CA LYS A 151 -28.29 4.19 -23.56
C LYS A 151 -28.54 5.36 -24.53
N ILE A 152 -27.83 6.46 -24.38
CA ILE A 152 -27.95 7.61 -25.29
C ILE A 152 -27.59 7.19 -26.71
N TRP A 153 -26.48 6.48 -26.86
CA TRP A 153 -26.04 5.98 -28.16
C TRP A 153 -27.04 4.99 -28.79
N LEU A 154 -27.63 4.09 -28.02
CA LEU A 154 -28.65 3.16 -28.46
C LEU A 154 -29.92 3.89 -28.93
N PHE A 155 -30.31 4.94 -28.22
CA PHE A 155 -31.45 5.76 -28.58
C PHE A 155 -31.22 6.53 -29.91
N GLU A 156 -30.04 7.09 -30.07
CA GLU A 156 -29.63 7.82 -31.27
C GLU A 156 -29.64 6.93 -32.52
N HIS A 157 -29.18 5.67 -32.37
CA HIS A 157 -29.07 4.72 -33.48
C HIS A 157 -30.26 3.73 -33.60
N ARG A 158 -31.32 3.95 -32.82
CA ARG A 158 -32.46 3.00 -32.76
C ARG A 158 -33.07 2.68 -34.12
N ARG A 159 -33.19 3.68 -35.05
CA ARG A 159 -33.72 3.51 -36.38
C ARG A 159 -32.89 2.55 -37.21
N ARG A 160 -31.58 2.65 -37.14
CA ARG A 160 -30.64 1.77 -37.84
C ARG A 160 -30.74 0.33 -37.31
N ILE A 161 -30.83 0.21 -35.98
CA ILE A 161 -30.97 -1.09 -35.31
C ILE A 161 -32.32 -1.76 -35.68
N SER A 162 -33.41 -0.97 -35.76
CA SER A 162 -34.73 -1.47 -36.20
C SER A 162 -34.67 -2.01 -37.61
N VAL A 163 -34.15 -1.26 -38.59
CA VAL A 163 -33.99 -1.73 -39.97
C VAL A 163 -33.15 -3.01 -40.04
N MET A 164 -32.08 -3.12 -39.27
CA MET A 164 -31.30 -4.37 -39.18
C MET A 164 -32.14 -5.53 -38.59
N ALA A 165 -33.05 -5.24 -37.65
CA ALA A 165 -33.91 -6.22 -37.07
C ALA A 165 -34.92 -6.72 -38.08
N ASP A 166 -35.53 -5.83 -38.86
CA ASP A 166 -36.52 -6.13 -39.88
C ASP A 166 -35.92 -6.95 -41.03
N LEU A 167 -34.63 -6.78 -41.31
CA LEU A 167 -33.86 -7.59 -42.27
C LEU A 167 -33.40 -8.95 -41.70
N GLY A 168 -33.82 -9.31 -40.46
CA GLY A 168 -33.45 -10.57 -39.82
C GLY A 168 -32.01 -10.66 -39.32
N ALA A 169 -31.32 -9.54 -39.15
CA ALA A 169 -29.95 -9.55 -38.67
C ALA A 169 -29.86 -10.21 -37.30
N PRO A 170 -28.85 -11.08 -37.05
CA PRO A 170 -28.65 -11.72 -35.76
C PRO A 170 -28.29 -10.68 -34.69
N TYR A 171 -28.54 -11.01 -33.44
CA TYR A 171 -28.37 -10.11 -32.29
C TYR A 171 -26.96 -9.54 -32.17
N TRP A 172 -25.91 -10.37 -32.38
CA TRP A 172 -24.53 -9.95 -32.32
C TRP A 172 -24.17 -8.90 -33.37
N LEU A 173 -24.79 -8.92 -34.54
CA LEU A 173 -24.55 -7.92 -35.58
C LEU A 173 -25.15 -6.56 -35.21
N LYS A 174 -26.31 -6.55 -34.55
CA LYS A 174 -26.95 -5.32 -34.04
C LYS A 174 -26.13 -4.64 -32.94
N SER A 175 -25.43 -5.43 -32.12
CA SER A 175 -24.61 -4.96 -31.02
C SER A 175 -23.14 -4.70 -31.40
N ALA A 176 -22.67 -5.21 -32.56
CA ALA A 176 -21.27 -5.13 -32.97
C ALA A 176 -20.74 -3.71 -32.99
N MET A 177 -21.55 -2.73 -33.37
CA MET A 177 -21.14 -1.32 -33.38
C MET A 177 -20.90 -0.78 -31.97
N LEU A 178 -21.71 -1.18 -30.97
CA LEU A 178 -21.53 -0.80 -29.57
C LEU A 178 -20.23 -1.38 -28.99
N TYR A 179 -19.95 -2.66 -29.28
CA TYR A 179 -18.70 -3.28 -28.85
C TYR A 179 -17.48 -2.63 -29.49
N LYS A 180 -17.56 -2.32 -30.81
CA LYS A 180 -16.48 -1.60 -31.49
C LYS A 180 -16.19 -0.24 -30.85
N LEU A 181 -17.25 0.53 -30.56
CA LEU A 181 -17.12 1.84 -29.90
C LEU A 181 -16.50 1.68 -28.51
N ALA A 182 -17.00 0.75 -27.72
CA ALA A 182 -16.50 0.47 -26.38
C ALA A 182 -14.99 0.10 -26.35
N ILE A 183 -14.54 -0.68 -27.33
CA ILE A 183 -13.12 -1.05 -27.44
C ILE A 183 -12.26 0.16 -27.83
N VAL A 184 -12.72 0.97 -28.78
CA VAL A 184 -11.99 2.18 -29.20
C VAL A 184 -11.88 3.18 -28.04
N ASP A 185 -12.98 3.45 -27.34
CA ASP A 185 -13.01 4.36 -26.20
C ASP A 185 -12.11 3.85 -25.07
N SER A 186 -12.12 2.53 -24.81
CA SER A 186 -11.22 1.90 -23.83
C SER A 186 -9.75 2.07 -24.21
N ALA A 187 -9.41 1.92 -25.47
CA ALA A 187 -8.05 2.08 -25.95
C ALA A 187 -7.56 3.53 -25.79
N ILE A 188 -8.39 4.50 -26.21
CA ILE A 188 -8.08 5.93 -26.07
C ILE A 188 -7.93 6.30 -24.60
N ALA A 189 -8.87 5.88 -23.75
CA ALA A 189 -8.81 6.15 -22.31
C ALA A 189 -7.55 5.56 -21.67
N THR A 190 -7.17 4.33 -22.05
CA THR A 190 -5.94 3.70 -21.53
C THR A 190 -4.70 4.47 -21.95
N ILE A 191 -4.61 4.90 -23.22
CA ILE A 191 -3.47 5.69 -23.71
C ILE A 191 -3.34 7.01 -22.90
N ILE A 192 -4.45 7.72 -22.67
CA ILE A 192 -4.44 8.96 -21.89
C ILE A 192 -3.97 8.72 -20.45
N VAL A 193 -4.50 7.67 -19.81
CA VAL A 193 -4.12 7.34 -18.44
C VAL A 193 -2.64 6.92 -18.36
N CYS A 194 -2.16 6.09 -19.29
CA CYS A 194 -0.75 5.71 -19.35
C CYS A 194 0.18 6.92 -19.56
N ALA A 195 -0.21 7.86 -20.41
CA ALA A 195 0.55 9.08 -20.63
C ALA A 195 0.64 9.92 -19.34
N LEU A 196 -0.49 10.10 -18.62
CA LEU A 196 -0.50 10.80 -17.34
C LEU A 196 0.41 10.11 -16.31
N TYR A 197 0.34 8.77 -16.20
CA TYR A 197 1.16 8.00 -15.28
C TYR A 197 2.64 8.00 -15.64
N TYR A 198 2.98 8.13 -16.89
CA TYR A 198 4.37 8.29 -17.33
C TYR A 198 5.01 9.59 -16.80
N TYR A 199 4.24 10.68 -16.75
CA TYR A 199 4.73 11.97 -16.25
C TYR A 199 4.60 12.13 -14.73
N LEU A 200 3.77 11.32 -14.07
CA LEU A 200 3.48 11.44 -12.64
C LEU A 200 4.71 11.28 -11.73
N PRO A 201 5.64 10.31 -11.95
CA PRO A 201 6.83 10.16 -11.11
C PRO A 201 7.70 11.41 -11.11
N SER A 202 7.92 12.03 -12.25
CA SER A 202 8.75 13.22 -12.34
C SER A 202 8.16 14.42 -11.61
N MET A 203 6.83 14.55 -11.58
CA MET A 203 6.14 15.57 -10.79
C MET A 203 6.21 15.26 -9.28
N LEU A 204 6.07 13.99 -8.91
CA LEU A 204 6.18 13.56 -7.52
C LEU A 204 7.61 13.69 -6.98
N ASP A 205 8.63 13.35 -7.76
CA ASP A 205 10.03 13.54 -7.40
C ASP A 205 10.33 15.00 -7.08
N LEU A 206 9.78 15.91 -7.87
CA LEU A 206 9.93 17.35 -7.64
C LEU A 206 9.26 17.79 -6.33
N ALA A 207 8.08 17.24 -6.02
CA ALA A 207 7.31 17.59 -4.83
C ALA A 207 7.82 16.94 -3.56
N LEU A 208 8.42 15.73 -3.66
CA LEU A 208 8.88 14.92 -2.52
C LEU A 208 10.38 15.01 -2.25
N LYS A 209 11.11 15.78 -3.06
CA LYS A 209 12.59 15.89 -3.00
C LYS A 209 13.12 16.20 -1.59
N ASP A 210 12.37 16.97 -0.82
CA ASP A 210 12.76 17.40 0.52
C ASP A 210 12.27 16.45 1.63
N THR A 211 11.47 15.45 1.30
CA THR A 211 10.85 14.54 2.30
C THR A 211 11.64 13.25 2.52
N GLY A 212 12.65 12.97 1.70
CA GLY A 212 13.41 11.71 1.76
C GLY A 212 12.61 10.46 1.33
N ILE A 213 11.41 10.64 0.78
CA ILE A 213 10.57 9.55 0.28
C ILE A 213 10.94 9.32 -1.19
N ASN A 214 11.46 8.14 -1.49
CA ASN A 214 11.70 7.75 -2.88
C ASN A 214 10.38 7.48 -3.59
N THR A 215 10.24 7.94 -4.82
CA THR A 215 9.07 7.62 -5.62
C THR A 215 9.01 6.12 -5.95
N PRO A 216 7.82 5.52 -5.89
CA PRO A 216 7.68 4.10 -6.19
C PRO A 216 8.03 3.82 -7.65
N SER A 217 8.74 2.73 -7.89
CA SER A 217 9.04 2.27 -9.25
C SER A 217 7.74 1.89 -9.96
N ILE A 218 7.44 2.56 -11.06
CA ILE A 218 6.28 2.27 -11.91
C ILE A 218 6.71 1.32 -13.01
N ASN A 219 6.12 0.13 -13.05
CA ASN A 219 6.30 -0.80 -14.15
C ASN A 219 5.24 -0.53 -15.23
N ILE A 220 5.54 0.46 -16.10
CA ILE A 220 4.62 0.99 -17.11
C ILE A 220 4.00 -0.11 -17.97
N PHE A 221 4.78 -1.12 -18.35
CA PHE A 221 4.30 -2.20 -19.21
C PHE A 221 3.25 -3.08 -18.52
N ASN A 222 3.52 -3.55 -17.31
CA ASN A 222 2.58 -4.39 -16.56
C ASN A 222 1.35 -3.60 -16.14
N ASP A 223 1.53 -2.38 -15.68
CA ASP A 223 0.44 -1.53 -15.22
C ASP A 223 -0.48 -1.14 -16.39
N SER A 224 0.07 -0.80 -17.57
CA SER A 224 -0.73 -0.53 -18.77
C SER A 224 -1.49 -1.75 -19.28
N ALA A 225 -0.91 -2.96 -19.19
CA ALA A 225 -1.60 -4.19 -19.58
C ALA A 225 -2.79 -4.51 -18.65
N VAL A 226 -2.63 -4.31 -17.35
CA VAL A 226 -3.71 -4.46 -16.36
C VAL A 226 -4.82 -3.44 -16.60
N LEU A 227 -4.47 -2.18 -16.82
CA LEU A 227 -5.43 -1.12 -17.14
C LEU A 227 -6.23 -1.42 -18.40
N PHE A 228 -5.55 -1.81 -19.47
CA PHE A 228 -6.19 -2.11 -20.75
C PHE A 228 -7.14 -3.28 -20.62
N SER A 229 -6.74 -4.37 -19.97
CA SER A 229 -7.59 -5.52 -19.73
C SER A 229 -8.81 -5.19 -18.86
N ALA A 230 -8.62 -4.43 -17.78
CA ALA A 230 -9.71 -4.00 -16.90
C ALA A 230 -10.69 -3.05 -17.62
N SER A 231 -10.18 -2.12 -18.43
CA SER A 231 -10.98 -1.18 -19.23
C SER A 231 -11.84 -1.91 -20.25
N ILE A 232 -11.28 -2.84 -21.00
CA ILE A 232 -12.02 -3.65 -21.98
C ILE A 232 -13.08 -4.50 -21.28
N LEU A 233 -12.75 -5.20 -20.20
CA LEU A 233 -13.70 -6.02 -19.45
C LEU A 233 -14.88 -5.19 -18.96
N THR A 234 -14.62 -4.05 -18.34
CA THR A 234 -15.67 -3.14 -17.84
C THR A 234 -16.58 -2.65 -18.98
N SER A 235 -15.98 -2.30 -20.12
CA SER A 235 -16.71 -1.84 -21.30
C SER A 235 -17.60 -2.94 -21.90
N ILE A 236 -17.08 -4.15 -22.05
CA ILE A 236 -17.83 -5.32 -22.56
C ILE A 236 -19.01 -5.65 -21.62
N ILE A 237 -18.77 -5.67 -20.30
CA ILE A 237 -19.82 -5.94 -19.31
C ILE A 237 -20.92 -4.87 -19.41
N SER A 238 -20.54 -3.59 -19.50
CA SER A 238 -21.48 -2.47 -19.59
C SER A 238 -22.33 -2.55 -20.85
N VAL A 239 -21.73 -2.80 -22.01
CA VAL A 239 -22.45 -2.99 -23.27
C VAL A 239 -23.42 -4.19 -23.18
N SER A 240 -22.95 -5.31 -22.64
CA SER A 240 -23.75 -6.53 -22.48
C SER A 240 -24.99 -6.29 -21.60
N LEU A 241 -24.82 -5.59 -20.47
CA LEU A 241 -25.91 -5.23 -19.55
C LEU A 241 -26.96 -4.34 -20.23
N VAL A 242 -26.54 -3.34 -20.99
CA VAL A 242 -27.45 -2.45 -21.72
C VAL A 242 -28.22 -3.24 -22.75
N MET A 243 -27.55 -4.13 -23.48
CA MET A 243 -28.18 -4.92 -24.55
C MET A 243 -29.19 -5.98 -24.03
N ILE A 244 -28.88 -6.61 -22.89
CA ILE A 244 -29.81 -7.55 -22.23
C ILE A 244 -31.09 -6.83 -21.81
N ARG A 245 -30.96 -5.65 -21.21
CA ARG A 245 -32.10 -4.88 -20.74
C ARG A 245 -33.01 -4.37 -21.89
N THR A 246 -32.42 -4.07 -23.05
CA THR A 246 -33.18 -3.64 -24.23
C THR A 246 -33.89 -4.78 -24.95
N ARG A 247 -33.48 -6.03 -24.75
CA ARG A 247 -34.16 -7.21 -25.29
C ARG A 247 -35.49 -7.50 -24.59
N GLN A 248 -35.67 -7.03 -23.35
CA GLN A 248 -36.85 -7.30 -22.53
C GLN A 248 -37.97 -6.25 -22.72
N LYS A 249 -37.76 -5.24 -23.54
CA LYS A 249 -38.76 -4.25 -23.95
C LYS A 249 -39.04 -4.36 -25.44
#